data_7597d0860ec26ad2ef398d98947cdfcc
#
_entry.id   7597d0860ec26ad2ef398d98947cdfcc
#
_cell.length_a   1.000
_cell.length_b   1.000
_cell.length_c   1.000
_cell.angle_alpha   90.00
_cell.angle_beta   90.00
_cell.angle_gamma   90.00
#
_symmetry.space_group_name_H-M   'P 1'
#
loop_
_entity.id
_entity.type
_entity.pdbx_description
1 polymer ?
#
loop_
_entity_poly.entity_id
_entity_poly.type
_entity_poly.pdbx_seq_one_letter_code
_entity_poly.pdbx_strand_id
1 'polypeptide(L)'
;GSVSDGYSGADTVFYSPEAVKEKARFVTFSNDNVAINGKPYTVQLLAADTAFFHFFTYPLSGTPMKAPNDVLVTRQFAERVFGKENPIGEKLSYSGGHLLTVCGVLDEPACKSSLTFDIVLNLELKNGERGWGKMLVELIRFMPGVDVDAINAISNIYRQADGGYRIRYDFIPVSELYWNKILAAKADAPEMWHYSSRFHLWVLSCVCLLLLLAGILNFVNIYLVFMLKRSKEYGIRKVFGMRGRTLFLQLWTENVLMVLIALFFAWFFIEMFSGYANRLLESNVMYTAFDWQLSLAIFILLPLLTTIYPYLKYNYLPPVVSISTIGTSRQSVKTRTLFLFVQYSITLLLIILSLYFSNHLHFLLNTPPGFRTEGILYADLMPKLPNQWWEDSQ
;
A
#
# COMPACT_ATOMS: atom_id res chain seq x y z
N GLY A 1 7.47 -43.47 -2.78
CA GLY A 1 8.86 -43.20 -2.98
C GLY A 1 9.16 -41.81 -2.50
N SER A 2 9.88 -41.69 -1.39
CA SER A 2 10.32 -40.41 -0.85
C SER A 2 11.32 -39.80 -1.81
N VAL A 3 10.91 -38.72 -2.50
CA VAL A 3 11.86 -37.82 -3.15
C VAL A 3 12.45 -36.99 -2.01
N SER A 4 13.69 -37.29 -1.65
CA SER A 4 14.46 -36.46 -0.74
C SER A 4 14.83 -35.17 -1.48
N ASP A 5 13.94 -34.17 -1.42
CA ASP A 5 14.23 -32.82 -1.84
C ASP A 5 15.27 -32.27 -0.87
N GLY A 6 16.47 -31.97 -1.34
CA GLY A 6 17.63 -31.60 -0.54
C GLY A 6 17.52 -30.32 0.29
N TYR A 7 16.33 -29.76 0.49
CA TYR A 7 16.06 -28.53 1.28
C TYR A 7 14.75 -28.57 2.11
N SER A 8 14.02 -29.71 2.13
CA SER A 8 12.80 -29.83 2.96
C SER A 8 13.10 -30.28 4.42
N GLY A 9 14.31 -30.02 4.90
CA GLY A 9 14.73 -30.46 6.24
C GLY A 9 14.14 -29.69 7.43
N ALA A 10 13.31 -28.69 7.22
CA ALA A 10 12.65 -27.99 8.32
C ALA A 10 11.55 -28.84 8.99
N ASP A 11 10.96 -29.77 8.24
CA ASP A 11 9.74 -30.48 8.63
C ASP A 11 9.91 -31.44 9.81
N THR A 12 11.10 -31.92 10.08
CA THR A 12 11.31 -32.97 11.10
C THR A 12 12.07 -32.51 12.33
N VAL A 13 12.61 -31.30 12.33
CA VAL A 13 13.57 -30.86 13.34
C VAL A 13 12.99 -29.90 14.37
N PHE A 14 12.00 -29.08 14.01
CA PHE A 14 11.55 -27.97 14.85
C PHE A 14 10.11 -28.10 15.36
N TYR A 15 9.27 -28.84 14.69
CA TYR A 15 7.88 -29.07 15.09
C TYR A 15 7.40 -30.47 14.74
N SER A 16 6.45 -31.01 15.52
CA SER A 16 5.80 -32.28 15.21
C SER A 16 4.91 -32.12 13.96
N PRO A 17 4.88 -33.08 13.02
CA PRO A 17 3.93 -33.07 11.90
C PRO A 17 2.47 -32.91 12.32
N GLU A 18 2.12 -33.40 13.52
CA GLU A 18 0.77 -33.25 14.09
C GLU A 18 0.42 -31.82 14.48
N ALA A 19 1.43 -30.95 14.66
CA ALA A 19 1.23 -29.54 14.95
C ALA A 19 0.83 -28.73 13.70
N VAL A 20 1.02 -29.27 12.50
CA VAL A 20 0.74 -28.62 11.23
C VAL A 20 -0.68 -28.97 10.76
N LYS A 21 -1.50 -27.93 10.58
CA LYS A 21 -2.82 -28.09 9.99
C LYS A 21 -2.75 -28.15 8.47
N GLU A 22 -1.93 -27.31 7.87
CA GLU A 22 -1.86 -27.13 6.43
C GLU A 22 -0.53 -26.48 6.05
N LYS A 23 0.01 -26.84 4.89
CA LYS A 23 1.27 -26.35 4.37
C LYS A 23 1.11 -26.02 2.88
N ALA A 24 1.65 -24.89 2.46
CA ALA A 24 1.73 -24.50 1.06
C ALA A 24 3.15 -24.09 0.70
N ARG A 25 3.57 -24.42 -0.50
CA ARG A 25 4.91 -24.15 -1.02
C ARG A 25 4.82 -23.42 -2.34
N PHE A 26 5.68 -22.42 -2.51
CA PHE A 26 5.81 -21.74 -3.79
C PHE A 26 7.21 -21.16 -3.98
N VAL A 27 7.53 -20.86 -5.22
CA VAL A 27 8.75 -20.16 -5.63
C VAL A 27 8.39 -19.10 -6.68
N THR A 28 9.09 -17.97 -6.66
CA THR A 28 8.85 -16.84 -7.55
C THR A 28 10.00 -16.68 -8.53
N PHE A 29 9.68 -16.33 -9.78
CA PHE A 29 10.64 -16.07 -10.84
C PHE A 29 10.29 -14.73 -11.50
N SER A 30 11.14 -13.74 -11.30
CA SER A 30 11.01 -12.43 -11.95
C SER A 30 11.64 -12.48 -13.34
N ASN A 31 11.03 -11.79 -14.29
CA ASN A 31 11.53 -11.64 -15.65
C ASN A 31 11.76 -12.98 -16.39
N ASP A 32 10.91 -13.98 -16.14
CA ASP A 32 10.92 -15.21 -16.89
C ASP A 32 10.20 -15.05 -18.24
N ASN A 33 10.44 -15.94 -19.19
CA ASN A 33 9.90 -15.81 -20.54
C ASN A 33 8.97 -16.96 -20.88
N VAL A 34 7.82 -16.61 -21.46
CA VAL A 34 6.88 -17.53 -22.09
C VAL A 34 6.64 -17.13 -23.55
N ALA A 35 6.45 -18.09 -24.43
CA ALA A 35 6.09 -17.80 -25.79
C ALA A 35 4.64 -18.21 -26.06
N ILE A 36 3.89 -17.31 -26.71
CA ILE A 36 2.50 -17.50 -27.08
C ILE A 36 2.39 -17.20 -28.58
N ASN A 37 1.94 -18.17 -29.34
CA ASN A 37 1.87 -18.07 -30.82
C ASN A 37 3.20 -17.61 -31.44
N GLY A 38 4.33 -18.09 -30.90
CA GLY A 38 5.68 -17.73 -31.36
C GLY A 38 6.19 -16.37 -30.92
N LYS A 39 5.41 -15.56 -30.17
CA LYS A 39 5.84 -14.29 -29.63
C LYS A 39 6.30 -14.44 -28.18
N PRO A 40 7.50 -13.99 -27.81
CA PRO A 40 7.98 -14.03 -26.44
C PRO A 40 7.35 -12.92 -25.59
N TYR A 41 6.99 -13.24 -24.36
CA TYR A 41 6.50 -12.32 -23.34
C TYR A 41 7.29 -12.52 -22.05
N THR A 42 7.82 -11.44 -21.51
CA THR A 42 8.42 -11.45 -20.18
C THR A 42 7.33 -11.40 -19.12
N VAL A 43 7.38 -12.30 -18.17
CA VAL A 43 6.34 -12.52 -17.17
C VAL A 43 6.92 -12.65 -15.77
N GLN A 44 6.11 -12.30 -14.79
CA GLN A 44 6.30 -12.61 -13.39
C GLN A 44 5.66 -13.99 -13.13
N LEU A 45 6.48 -14.99 -12.83
CA LEU A 45 6.02 -16.37 -12.76
C LEU A 45 6.03 -16.86 -11.31
N LEU A 46 4.94 -17.46 -10.88
CA LEU A 46 4.78 -18.10 -9.59
C LEU A 46 4.63 -19.62 -9.82
N ALA A 47 5.53 -20.43 -9.30
CA ALA A 47 5.32 -21.87 -9.25
C ALA A 47 4.84 -22.25 -7.85
N ALA A 48 3.63 -22.82 -7.75
CA ALA A 48 2.98 -23.10 -6.47
C ALA A 48 2.35 -24.50 -6.45
N ASP A 49 2.23 -25.06 -5.25
CA ASP A 49 1.40 -26.24 -5.04
C ASP A 49 -0.10 -25.87 -4.97
N THR A 50 -0.96 -26.85 -5.03
CA THR A 50 -2.42 -26.65 -5.00
C THR A 50 -2.90 -26.08 -3.66
N ALA A 51 -2.16 -26.31 -2.57
CA ALA A 51 -2.48 -25.81 -1.25
C ALA A 51 -2.28 -24.28 -1.14
N PHE A 52 -1.51 -23.67 -2.05
CA PHE A 52 -1.35 -22.21 -2.12
C PHE A 52 -2.69 -21.47 -2.13
N PHE A 53 -3.66 -21.96 -2.90
CA PHE A 53 -4.99 -21.33 -3.01
C PHE A 53 -5.88 -21.51 -1.78
N HIS A 54 -5.47 -22.32 -0.80
CA HIS A 54 -6.12 -22.36 0.51
C HIS A 54 -5.63 -21.23 1.44
N PHE A 55 -4.43 -20.71 1.18
CA PHE A 55 -3.86 -19.57 1.91
C PHE A 55 -4.25 -18.24 1.28
N PHE A 56 -4.29 -18.19 -0.04
CA PHE A 56 -4.58 -16.98 -0.81
C PHE A 56 -5.84 -17.16 -1.64
N THR A 57 -6.85 -16.37 -1.34
CA THR A 57 -8.14 -16.45 -2.04
C THR A 57 -8.12 -15.54 -3.27
N TYR A 58 -7.92 -16.14 -4.43
CA TYR A 58 -8.09 -15.49 -5.72
C TYR A 58 -9.38 -15.99 -6.37
N PRO A 59 -10.30 -15.12 -6.82
CA PRO A 59 -11.43 -15.56 -7.61
C PRO A 59 -10.95 -16.21 -8.91
N LEU A 60 -11.44 -17.40 -9.21
CA LEU A 60 -11.02 -18.19 -10.36
C LEU A 60 -12.16 -18.33 -11.36
N SER A 61 -11.89 -17.95 -12.60
CA SER A 61 -12.74 -18.21 -13.76
C SER A 61 -12.13 -19.35 -14.57
N GLY A 62 -12.76 -20.53 -14.58
CA GLY A 62 -12.24 -21.75 -15.23
C GLY A 62 -12.09 -22.91 -14.25
N THR A 63 -11.09 -23.75 -14.47
CA THR A 63 -10.82 -24.93 -13.62
C THR A 63 -9.50 -24.77 -12.86
N PRO A 64 -9.40 -25.29 -11.63
CA PRO A 64 -8.13 -25.31 -10.91
C PRO A 64 -7.11 -26.22 -11.64
N MET A 65 -5.82 -25.97 -11.43
CA MET A 65 -4.74 -26.81 -11.94
C MET A 65 -4.91 -28.26 -11.44
N LYS A 66 -4.94 -29.21 -12.37
CA LYS A 66 -5.03 -30.64 -12.07
C LYS A 66 -3.83 -31.43 -12.59
N ALA A 67 -3.33 -31.03 -13.76
CA ALA A 67 -2.16 -31.64 -14.38
C ALA A 67 -0.92 -30.76 -14.17
N PRO A 68 0.28 -31.33 -14.19
CA PRO A 68 1.53 -30.57 -14.10
C PRO A 68 1.66 -29.47 -15.15
N ASN A 69 1.10 -29.69 -16.34
CA ASN A 69 1.15 -28.73 -17.45
C ASN A 69 -0.01 -27.72 -17.45
N ASP A 70 -0.89 -27.74 -16.46
CA ASP A 70 -1.95 -26.73 -16.30
C ASP A 70 -1.36 -25.45 -15.72
N VAL A 71 -1.81 -24.31 -16.27
CA VAL A 71 -1.41 -22.99 -15.78
C VAL A 71 -2.62 -22.10 -15.58
N LEU A 72 -2.51 -21.21 -14.62
CA LEU A 72 -3.44 -20.12 -14.39
C LEU A 72 -2.78 -18.81 -14.81
N VAL A 73 -3.54 -17.94 -15.43
CA VAL A 73 -3.08 -16.60 -15.82
C VAL A 73 -3.89 -15.54 -15.07
N THR A 74 -3.27 -14.42 -14.75
CA THR A 74 -4.02 -13.30 -14.19
C THR A 74 -4.87 -12.62 -15.27
N ARG A 75 -5.96 -11.96 -14.86
CA ARG A 75 -6.80 -11.21 -15.80
C ARG A 75 -6.04 -10.11 -16.54
N GLN A 76 -5.15 -9.40 -15.83
CA GLN A 76 -4.31 -8.37 -16.43
C GLN A 76 -3.41 -8.93 -17.54
N PHE A 77 -2.78 -10.07 -17.26
CA PHE A 77 -1.95 -10.74 -18.26
C PHE A 77 -2.79 -11.22 -19.44
N ALA A 78 -3.95 -11.84 -19.19
CA ALA A 78 -4.87 -12.30 -20.21
C ALA A 78 -5.32 -11.17 -21.14
N GLU A 79 -5.72 -10.02 -20.60
CA GLU A 79 -6.12 -8.85 -21.37
C GLU A 79 -4.96 -8.24 -22.17
N ARG A 80 -3.75 -8.23 -21.60
CA ARG A 80 -2.54 -7.73 -22.26
C ARG A 80 -2.14 -8.56 -23.49
N VAL A 81 -2.34 -9.87 -23.43
CA VAL A 81 -1.83 -10.83 -24.45
C VAL A 81 -2.92 -11.27 -25.41
N PHE A 82 -4.10 -11.61 -24.90
CA PHE A 82 -5.22 -12.16 -25.68
C PHE A 82 -6.31 -11.12 -25.97
N GLY A 83 -6.22 -9.91 -25.34
CA GLY A 83 -7.21 -8.86 -25.52
C GLY A 83 -8.59 -9.27 -24.98
N LYS A 84 -9.58 -9.39 -25.86
CA LYS A 84 -10.95 -9.81 -25.51
C LYS A 84 -11.23 -11.29 -25.73
N GLU A 85 -10.26 -12.04 -26.26
CA GLU A 85 -10.41 -13.46 -26.51
C GLU A 85 -10.31 -14.26 -25.21
N ASN A 86 -11.00 -15.41 -25.17
CA ASN A 86 -10.94 -16.28 -24.01
C ASN A 86 -9.61 -17.04 -24.00
N PRO A 87 -8.73 -16.84 -23.00
CA PRO A 87 -7.43 -17.50 -22.95
C PRO A 87 -7.50 -18.97 -22.56
N ILE A 88 -8.65 -19.46 -22.04
CA ILE A 88 -8.78 -20.84 -21.53
C ILE A 88 -8.69 -21.84 -22.69
N GLY A 89 -7.75 -22.78 -22.58
CA GLY A 89 -7.43 -23.76 -23.62
C GLY A 89 -6.25 -23.37 -24.52
N GLU A 90 -5.80 -22.11 -24.47
CA GLU A 90 -4.63 -21.66 -25.20
C GLU A 90 -3.34 -22.29 -24.69
N LYS A 91 -2.36 -22.46 -25.58
CA LYS A 91 -1.09 -23.09 -25.28
C LYS A 91 0.03 -22.07 -25.15
N LEU A 92 0.80 -22.19 -24.08
CA LEU A 92 2.01 -21.42 -23.82
C LEU A 92 3.21 -22.32 -23.97
N SER A 93 4.26 -21.87 -24.61
CA SER A 93 5.55 -22.56 -24.61
C SER A 93 6.42 -21.95 -23.52
N TYR A 94 6.93 -22.79 -22.62
CA TYR A 94 7.78 -22.41 -21.49
C TYR A 94 9.16 -23.08 -21.62
N SER A 95 10.14 -22.62 -20.82
CA SER A 95 11.51 -23.09 -20.76
C SER A 95 11.63 -24.61 -20.92
N GLY A 96 12.56 -25.11 -21.76
CA GLY A 96 12.73 -26.55 -22.02
C GLY A 96 11.73 -27.16 -22.98
N GLY A 97 10.91 -26.36 -23.70
CA GLY A 97 9.92 -26.87 -24.67
C GLY A 97 8.64 -27.41 -24.04
N HIS A 98 8.41 -27.12 -22.76
CA HIS A 98 7.16 -27.52 -22.11
C HIS A 98 5.98 -26.75 -22.68
N LEU A 99 5.01 -27.49 -23.20
CA LEU A 99 3.72 -26.96 -23.63
C LEU A 99 2.77 -26.94 -22.43
N LEU A 100 2.40 -25.74 -22.01
CA LEU A 100 1.48 -25.47 -20.92
C LEU A 100 0.12 -25.12 -21.47
N THR A 101 -0.95 -25.48 -20.79
CA THR A 101 -2.33 -25.18 -21.20
C THR A 101 -2.98 -24.26 -20.15
N VAL A 102 -3.53 -23.15 -20.59
CA VAL A 102 -4.30 -22.25 -19.72
C VAL A 102 -5.59 -22.92 -19.28
N CYS A 103 -5.71 -23.26 -18.00
CA CYS A 103 -6.91 -23.90 -17.45
C CYS A 103 -7.87 -22.92 -16.78
N GLY A 104 -7.39 -21.71 -16.44
CA GLY A 104 -8.25 -20.70 -15.83
C GLY A 104 -7.59 -19.33 -15.75
N VAL A 105 -8.44 -18.35 -15.42
CA VAL A 105 -8.06 -16.95 -15.23
C VAL A 105 -8.31 -16.56 -13.78
N LEU A 106 -7.29 -16.01 -13.12
CA LEU A 106 -7.36 -15.48 -11.77
C LEU A 106 -7.74 -14.00 -11.84
N ASP A 107 -8.82 -13.65 -11.15
CA ASP A 107 -9.21 -12.27 -10.95
C ASP A 107 -8.44 -11.64 -9.79
N GLU A 108 -8.32 -10.32 -9.81
CA GLU A 108 -7.70 -9.61 -8.70
C GLU A 108 -8.50 -9.86 -7.40
N PRO A 109 -7.80 -10.13 -6.29
CA PRO A 109 -8.47 -10.25 -5.01
C PRO A 109 -9.09 -8.92 -4.60
N ALA A 110 -10.15 -8.97 -3.78
CA ALA A 110 -10.84 -7.78 -3.27
C ALA A 110 -9.91 -6.81 -2.51
N CYS A 111 -8.80 -7.31 -1.96
CA CYS A 111 -7.76 -6.53 -1.31
C CYS A 111 -6.46 -6.64 -2.11
N LYS A 112 -5.68 -5.56 -2.17
CA LYS A 112 -4.35 -5.59 -2.77
C LYS A 112 -3.48 -6.66 -2.10
N SER A 113 -2.88 -7.52 -2.91
CA SER A 113 -1.88 -8.49 -2.46
C SER A 113 -0.48 -7.86 -2.50
N SER A 114 0.36 -8.22 -1.53
CA SER A 114 1.79 -7.91 -1.58
C SER A 114 2.55 -8.81 -2.55
N LEU A 115 1.95 -9.89 -3.01
CA LEU A 115 2.50 -10.83 -3.97
C LEU A 115 1.93 -10.52 -5.37
N THR A 116 2.82 -10.23 -6.33
CA THR A 116 2.45 -9.93 -7.72
C THR A 116 2.99 -11.02 -8.64
N PHE A 117 2.18 -11.45 -9.59
CA PHE A 117 2.55 -12.43 -10.63
C PHE A 117 1.63 -12.28 -11.84
N ASP A 118 2.09 -12.78 -12.98
CA ASP A 118 1.31 -12.85 -14.23
C ASP A 118 0.73 -14.26 -14.45
N ILE A 119 1.55 -15.29 -14.16
CA ILE A 119 1.23 -16.69 -14.44
C ILE A 119 1.53 -17.53 -13.21
N VAL A 120 0.66 -18.50 -12.92
CA VAL A 120 0.88 -19.52 -11.90
C VAL A 120 1.07 -20.89 -12.56
N LEU A 121 2.22 -21.52 -12.30
CA LEU A 121 2.56 -22.87 -12.70
C LEU A 121 2.35 -23.86 -11.55
N ASN A 122 2.15 -25.12 -11.90
CA ASN A 122 2.25 -26.20 -10.92
C ASN A 122 3.71 -26.38 -10.47
N LEU A 123 3.95 -26.43 -9.16
CA LEU A 123 5.28 -26.58 -8.58
C LEU A 123 5.94 -27.92 -9.02
N GLU A 124 5.16 -28.96 -9.30
CA GLU A 124 5.65 -30.25 -9.75
C GLU A 124 6.39 -30.18 -11.10
N LEU A 125 5.99 -29.28 -11.97
CA LEU A 125 6.67 -29.03 -13.25
C LEU A 125 8.13 -28.60 -13.03
N LYS A 126 8.39 -27.85 -11.98
CA LYS A 126 9.72 -27.31 -11.64
C LYS A 126 10.59 -28.28 -10.84
N ASN A 127 10.01 -29.25 -10.13
CA ASN A 127 10.75 -30.23 -9.35
C ASN A 127 11.63 -31.16 -10.22
N GLY A 128 11.35 -31.26 -11.53
CA GLY A 128 12.17 -32.00 -12.49
C GLY A 128 13.45 -31.28 -12.95
N GLU A 129 13.51 -29.97 -12.81
CA GLU A 129 14.66 -29.16 -13.24
C GLU A 129 15.65 -28.99 -12.08
N ARG A 130 16.60 -29.95 -11.94
CA ARG A 130 17.69 -29.84 -10.98
C ARG A 130 18.58 -28.64 -11.32
N GLY A 131 18.68 -27.67 -10.42
CA GLY A 131 19.66 -26.59 -10.56
C GLY A 131 19.22 -25.18 -10.19
N TRP A 132 18.03 -24.99 -9.66
CA TRP A 132 17.54 -23.66 -9.29
C TRP A 132 17.94 -23.34 -7.84
N GLY A 133 18.96 -22.47 -7.68
CA GLY A 133 19.37 -21.92 -6.39
C GLY A 133 18.37 -20.92 -5.79
N LYS A 134 17.10 -20.97 -6.17
CA LYS A 134 16.07 -20.10 -5.60
C LYS A 134 15.40 -20.74 -4.39
N MET A 135 15.25 -19.96 -3.34
CA MET A 135 14.64 -20.43 -2.10
C MET A 135 13.15 -20.69 -2.28
N LEU A 136 12.75 -21.91 -1.89
CA LEU A 136 11.35 -22.28 -1.75
C LEU A 136 10.75 -21.57 -0.55
N VAL A 137 9.65 -20.88 -0.74
CA VAL A 137 8.87 -20.27 0.33
C VAL A 137 7.86 -21.27 0.84
N GLU A 138 7.89 -21.56 2.13
CA GLU A 138 6.92 -22.40 2.79
C GLU A 138 6.01 -21.59 3.70
N LEU A 139 4.70 -21.73 3.51
CA LEU A 139 3.68 -21.20 4.40
C LEU A 139 3.12 -22.33 5.23
N ILE A 140 3.12 -22.17 6.54
CA ILE A 140 2.67 -23.18 7.47
C ILE A 140 1.54 -22.60 8.30
N ARG A 141 0.42 -23.31 8.35
CA ARG A 141 -0.68 -23.03 9.26
C ARG A 141 -0.63 -24.05 10.37
N PHE A 142 -0.29 -23.60 11.57
CA PHE A 142 -0.26 -24.46 12.75
C PHE A 142 -1.66 -24.73 13.29
N MET A 143 -1.79 -25.79 14.05
CA MET A 143 -2.99 -26.09 14.82
C MET A 143 -3.18 -25.04 15.93
N PRO A 144 -4.44 -24.76 16.36
CA PRO A 144 -4.70 -23.86 17.47
C PRO A 144 -3.97 -24.32 18.75
N GLY A 145 -3.31 -23.38 19.44
CA GLY A 145 -2.58 -23.66 20.68
C GLY A 145 -1.11 -24.03 20.54
N VAL A 146 -0.58 -24.06 19.33
CA VAL A 146 0.86 -24.23 19.11
C VAL A 146 1.59 -22.93 19.41
N ASP A 147 2.61 -23.00 20.26
CA ASP A 147 3.48 -21.87 20.59
C ASP A 147 4.55 -21.68 19.51
N VAL A 148 4.33 -20.73 18.63
CA VAL A 148 5.26 -20.39 17.53
C VAL A 148 6.54 -19.74 18.06
N ASP A 149 6.48 -19.01 19.19
CA ASP A 149 7.65 -18.37 19.77
C ASP A 149 8.62 -19.42 20.37
N ALA A 150 8.08 -20.47 20.94
CA ALA A 150 8.88 -21.62 21.39
C ALA A 150 9.56 -22.34 20.20
N ILE A 151 8.86 -22.48 19.06
CA ILE A 151 9.44 -23.04 17.82
C ILE A 151 10.56 -22.14 17.32
N ASN A 152 10.35 -20.81 17.29
CA ASN A 152 11.37 -19.85 16.86
C ASN A 152 12.60 -19.86 17.78
N ALA A 153 12.44 -20.03 19.07
CA ALA A 153 13.55 -20.12 20.01
C ALA A 153 14.49 -21.28 19.70
N ILE A 154 13.94 -22.39 19.18
CA ILE A 154 14.71 -23.58 18.79
C ILE A 154 15.27 -23.44 17.37
N SER A 155 14.50 -22.86 16.44
CA SER A 155 14.84 -22.75 15.02
C SER A 155 15.88 -21.68 14.73
N ASN A 156 15.98 -20.65 15.58
CA ASN A 156 16.95 -19.57 15.46
C ASN A 156 18.41 -19.98 15.72
N ILE A 157 18.67 -21.23 16.10
CA ILE A 157 20.01 -21.75 16.30
C ILE A 157 20.56 -22.22 14.95
N TYR A 158 21.75 -21.71 14.59
CA TYR A 158 22.44 -22.18 13.38
C TYR A 158 22.76 -23.66 13.47
N ARG A 159 22.32 -24.43 12.49
CA ARG A 159 22.63 -25.85 12.37
C ARG A 159 23.51 -26.12 11.14
N GLN A 160 24.39 -27.09 11.25
CA GLN A 160 25.22 -27.52 10.14
C GLN A 160 24.36 -28.44 9.26
N ALA A 161 24.12 -28.03 8.01
CA ALA A 161 23.49 -28.86 7.00
C ALA A 161 24.54 -29.71 6.27
N ASP A 162 24.09 -30.76 5.58
CA ASP A 162 24.92 -31.53 4.69
C ASP A 162 25.58 -30.61 3.65
N GLY A 163 26.91 -30.71 3.52
CA GLY A 163 27.69 -29.80 2.65
C GLY A 163 28.37 -28.61 3.36
N GLY A 164 28.33 -28.54 4.70
CA GLY A 164 29.08 -27.53 5.48
C GLY A 164 28.42 -26.18 5.62
N TYR A 165 27.22 -26.00 5.09
CA TYR A 165 26.44 -24.75 5.22
C TYR A 165 25.79 -24.63 6.60
N ARG A 166 25.67 -23.40 7.12
CA ARG A 166 24.92 -23.12 8.34
C ARG A 166 23.56 -22.57 7.96
N ILE A 167 22.50 -23.25 8.35
CA ILE A 167 21.11 -22.86 8.08
C ILE A 167 20.45 -22.43 9.38
N ARG A 168 19.69 -21.36 9.30
CA ARG A 168 18.83 -20.86 10.36
C ARG A 168 17.43 -20.63 9.78
N TYR A 169 16.42 -21.07 10.47
CA TYR A 169 15.02 -20.86 10.10
C TYR A 169 14.38 -19.80 11.01
N ASP A 170 13.72 -18.85 10.42
CA ASP A 170 12.95 -17.80 11.11
C ASP A 170 11.47 -17.95 10.71
N PHE A 171 10.60 -18.32 11.64
CA PHE A 171 9.16 -18.35 11.40
C PHE A 171 8.58 -16.98 11.67
N ILE A 172 8.04 -16.34 10.65
CA ILE A 172 7.50 -14.99 10.69
C ILE A 172 6.00 -15.07 10.44
N PRO A 173 5.16 -14.45 11.31
CA PRO A 173 3.74 -14.34 11.05
C PRO A 173 3.47 -13.68 9.69
N VAL A 174 2.56 -14.24 8.88
CA VAL A 174 2.22 -13.70 7.56
C VAL A 174 1.73 -12.25 7.66
N SER A 175 1.03 -11.91 8.75
CA SER A 175 0.59 -10.54 9.04
C SER A 175 1.74 -9.52 9.22
N GLU A 176 2.92 -9.99 9.61
CA GLU A 176 4.10 -9.14 9.79
C GLU A 176 5.03 -9.12 8.57
N LEU A 177 4.85 -10.04 7.65
CA LEU A 177 5.72 -10.21 6.49
C LEU A 177 5.84 -8.93 5.66
N TYR A 178 4.72 -8.25 5.41
CA TYR A 178 4.68 -6.99 4.67
C TYR A 178 5.49 -5.85 5.33
N TRP A 179 5.67 -5.91 6.64
CA TRP A 179 6.38 -4.89 7.43
C TRP A 179 7.81 -5.26 7.78
N ASN A 180 8.26 -6.47 7.39
CA ASN A 180 9.55 -6.99 7.82
C ASN A 180 10.68 -6.53 6.87
N LYS A 181 11.38 -5.46 7.28
CA LYS A 181 12.52 -4.90 6.54
C LYS A 181 13.73 -5.87 6.45
N ILE A 182 13.88 -6.75 7.43
CA ILE A 182 15.02 -7.68 7.47
C ILE A 182 14.86 -8.69 6.33
N LEU A 183 13.64 -9.12 6.07
CA LEU A 183 13.33 -10.03 4.96
C LEU A 183 13.55 -9.33 3.60
N ALA A 184 13.10 -8.08 3.49
CA ALA A 184 13.29 -7.27 2.27
C ALA A 184 14.78 -7.02 1.93
N ALA A 185 15.64 -6.97 2.94
CA ALA A 185 17.08 -6.74 2.77
C ALA A 185 17.89 -8.01 2.52
N LYS A 186 17.30 -9.21 2.67
CA LYS A 186 17.97 -10.47 2.36
C LYS A 186 18.01 -10.68 0.84
N ALA A 187 19.16 -11.05 0.33
CA ALA A 187 19.34 -11.34 -1.10
C ALA A 187 18.41 -12.44 -1.64
N ASP A 188 17.91 -13.31 -0.75
CA ASP A 188 17.05 -14.44 -1.06
C ASP A 188 15.55 -14.11 -0.88
N ALA A 189 15.19 -12.85 -0.59
CA ALA A 189 13.78 -12.48 -0.48
C ALA A 189 13.08 -12.69 -1.84
N PRO A 190 11.84 -13.20 -1.86
CA PRO A 190 11.09 -13.33 -3.10
C PRO A 190 10.95 -11.97 -3.78
N GLU A 191 11.49 -11.81 -5.00
CA GLU A 191 11.53 -10.54 -5.73
C GLU A 191 10.13 -9.95 -6.00
N MET A 192 9.12 -10.83 -6.08
CA MET A 192 7.73 -10.46 -6.34
C MET A 192 6.96 -10.05 -5.07
N TRP A 193 7.63 -10.03 -3.91
CA TRP A 193 7.00 -9.66 -2.66
C TRP A 193 7.27 -8.20 -2.32
N HIS A 194 6.20 -7.40 -2.26
CA HIS A 194 6.32 -5.99 -1.92
C HIS A 194 6.32 -5.79 -0.40
N TYR A 195 7.31 -5.09 0.07
CA TYR A 195 7.48 -4.73 1.47
C TYR A 195 7.24 -3.24 1.70
N SER A 196 6.72 -2.89 2.85
CA SER A 196 6.52 -1.51 3.25
C SER A 196 7.14 -1.23 4.62
N SER A 197 7.28 0.04 4.93
CA SER A 197 7.80 0.50 6.21
C SER A 197 6.72 1.22 7.01
N ARG A 198 6.42 0.73 8.21
CA ARG A 198 5.54 1.43 9.16
C ARG A 198 6.01 2.86 9.42
N PHE A 199 7.32 3.08 9.46
CA PHE A 199 7.89 4.41 9.65
C PHE A 199 7.50 5.38 8.52
N HIS A 200 7.56 4.96 7.24
CA HIS A 200 7.14 5.80 6.13
C HIS A 200 5.66 6.16 6.20
N LEU A 201 4.80 5.22 6.61
CA LEU A 201 3.37 5.50 6.81
C LEU A 201 3.13 6.49 7.95
N TRP A 202 3.87 6.37 9.06
CA TRP A 202 3.78 7.33 10.15
C TRP A 202 4.22 8.72 9.72
N VAL A 203 5.32 8.84 8.99
CA VAL A 203 5.79 10.13 8.45
C VAL A 203 4.74 10.74 7.52
N LEU A 204 4.20 9.96 6.58
CA LEU A 204 3.16 10.42 5.67
C LEU A 204 1.90 10.86 6.43
N SER A 205 1.46 10.08 7.41
CA SER A 205 0.31 10.41 8.26
C SER A 205 0.54 11.70 9.04
N CYS A 206 1.75 11.91 9.58
CA CYS A 206 2.11 13.16 10.25
C CYS A 206 2.06 14.35 9.30
N VAL A 207 2.56 14.23 8.08
CA VAL A 207 2.51 15.30 7.07
C VAL A 207 1.05 15.64 6.73
N CYS A 208 0.20 14.63 6.50
CA CYS A 208 -1.22 14.83 6.24
C CYS A 208 -1.93 15.52 7.41
N LEU A 209 -1.62 15.13 8.64
CA LEU A 209 -2.17 15.74 9.84
C LEU A 209 -1.75 17.22 9.98
N LEU A 210 -0.48 17.54 9.71
CA LEU A 210 0.03 18.91 9.72
C LEU A 210 -0.64 19.78 8.66
N LEU A 211 -0.84 19.25 7.45
CA LEU A 211 -1.56 19.93 6.38
C LEU A 211 -3.02 20.21 6.78
N LEU A 212 -3.70 19.21 7.34
CA LEU A 212 -5.06 19.37 7.84
C LEU A 212 -5.13 20.44 8.95
N LEU A 213 -4.21 20.40 9.91
CA LEU A 213 -4.14 21.39 11.00
C LEU A 213 -3.90 22.81 10.45
N ALA A 214 -2.98 22.98 9.49
CA ALA A 214 -2.73 24.27 8.84
C ALA A 214 -3.99 24.78 8.13
N GLY A 215 -4.73 23.91 7.43
CA GLY A 215 -6.00 24.25 6.79
C GLY A 215 -7.08 24.69 7.80
N ILE A 216 -7.23 23.96 8.91
CA ILE A 216 -8.17 24.30 9.99
C ILE A 216 -7.80 25.65 10.61
N LEU A 217 -6.53 25.88 10.94
CA LEU A 217 -6.07 27.15 11.52
C LEU A 217 -6.31 28.32 10.57
N ASN A 218 -6.07 28.14 9.26
CA ASN A 218 -6.37 29.15 8.25
C ASN A 218 -7.87 29.48 8.21
N PHE A 219 -8.73 28.46 8.17
CA PHE A 219 -10.18 28.65 8.21
C PHE A 219 -10.63 29.41 9.47
N VAL A 220 -10.15 28.99 10.64
CA VAL A 220 -10.44 29.66 11.92
C VAL A 220 -10.00 31.12 11.90
N ASN A 221 -8.80 31.43 11.38
CA ASN A 221 -8.30 32.79 11.28
C ASN A 221 -9.21 33.69 10.41
N ILE A 222 -9.59 33.21 9.22
CA ILE A 222 -10.49 33.94 8.30
C ILE A 222 -11.85 34.14 8.98
N TYR A 223 -12.38 33.08 9.59
CA TYR A 223 -13.67 33.13 10.26
C TYR A 223 -13.69 34.11 11.44
N LEU A 224 -12.62 34.17 12.23
CA LEU A 224 -12.46 35.15 13.30
C LEU A 224 -12.48 36.60 12.80
N VAL A 225 -11.83 36.88 11.67
CA VAL A 225 -11.85 38.23 11.05
C VAL A 225 -13.25 38.58 10.61
N PHE A 226 -13.95 37.65 9.98
CA PHE A 226 -15.32 37.84 9.54
C PHE A 226 -16.27 38.13 10.72
N MET A 227 -16.12 37.38 11.81
CA MET A 227 -16.89 37.56 13.04
C MET A 227 -16.61 38.90 13.74
N LEU A 228 -15.36 39.37 13.72
CA LEU A 228 -15.03 40.71 14.25
C LEU A 228 -15.73 41.82 13.50
N LYS A 229 -15.84 41.72 12.17
CA LYS A 229 -16.58 42.70 11.35
C LYS A 229 -18.08 42.70 11.68
N ARG A 230 -18.66 41.54 12.03
CA ARG A 230 -20.08 41.40 12.40
C ARG A 230 -20.37 41.62 13.89
N SER A 231 -19.37 41.94 14.72
CA SER A 231 -19.54 42.05 16.18
C SER A 231 -20.60 43.09 16.57
N LYS A 232 -20.67 44.22 15.85
CA LYS A 232 -21.67 45.25 16.08
C LYS A 232 -23.11 44.75 15.82
N GLU A 233 -23.30 44.01 14.73
CA GLU A 233 -24.58 43.41 14.38
C GLU A 233 -25.06 42.46 15.49
N TYR A 234 -24.17 41.60 15.99
CA TYR A 234 -24.48 40.69 17.12
C TYR A 234 -24.78 41.45 18.41
N GLY A 235 -24.06 42.54 18.67
CA GLY A 235 -24.33 43.40 19.82
C GLY A 235 -25.72 44.02 19.76
N ILE A 236 -26.09 44.60 18.63
CA ILE A 236 -27.42 45.18 18.39
C ILE A 236 -28.53 44.14 18.53
N ARG A 237 -28.39 42.99 17.89
CA ARG A 237 -29.38 41.90 17.97
C ARG A 237 -29.55 41.40 19.42
N LYS A 238 -28.47 41.38 20.22
CA LYS A 238 -28.52 41.02 21.63
C LYS A 238 -29.28 42.02 22.48
N VAL A 239 -29.16 43.35 22.20
CA VAL A 239 -29.96 44.39 22.81
C VAL A 239 -31.46 44.20 22.50
N PHE A 240 -31.79 43.78 21.27
CA PHE A 240 -33.16 43.43 20.87
C PHE A 240 -33.63 42.04 21.31
N GLY A 241 -32.94 41.40 22.26
CA GLY A 241 -33.39 40.18 22.89
C GLY A 241 -32.99 38.88 22.22
N MET A 242 -31.98 38.87 21.34
CA MET A 242 -31.46 37.63 20.76
C MET A 242 -30.93 36.69 21.87
N ARG A 243 -31.45 35.46 21.91
CA ARG A 243 -31.02 34.45 22.85
C ARG A 243 -29.70 33.78 22.36
N GLY A 244 -28.84 33.36 23.30
CA GLY A 244 -27.58 32.70 22.96
C GLY A 244 -27.75 31.46 22.06
N ARG A 245 -28.84 30.69 22.23
CA ARG A 245 -29.18 29.53 21.38
C ARG A 245 -29.39 29.95 19.90
N THR A 246 -30.06 31.05 19.67
CA THR A 246 -30.29 31.58 18.30
C THR A 246 -28.97 31.98 17.65
N LEU A 247 -28.09 32.66 18.41
CA LEU A 247 -26.74 32.97 17.96
C LEU A 247 -25.94 31.74 17.60
N PHE A 248 -25.94 30.71 18.48
CA PHE A 248 -25.25 29.45 18.23
C PHE A 248 -25.74 28.79 16.94
N LEU A 249 -27.05 28.62 16.80
CA LEU A 249 -27.63 27.97 15.62
C LEU A 249 -27.30 28.73 14.33
N GLN A 250 -27.32 30.06 14.35
CA GLN A 250 -26.93 30.86 13.18
C GLN A 250 -25.47 30.61 12.80
N LEU A 251 -24.54 30.71 13.77
CA LEU A 251 -23.13 30.50 13.52
C LEU A 251 -22.84 29.07 13.05
N TRP A 252 -23.52 28.11 13.64
CA TRP A 252 -23.36 26.69 13.29
C TRP A 252 -23.86 26.39 11.88
N THR A 253 -25.05 26.89 11.50
CA THR A 253 -25.59 26.71 10.15
C THR A 253 -24.73 27.35 9.07
N GLU A 254 -24.18 28.55 9.33
CA GLU A 254 -23.23 29.22 8.41
C GLU A 254 -21.98 28.36 8.22
N ASN A 255 -21.40 27.80 9.31
CA ASN A 255 -20.22 26.95 9.24
C ASN A 255 -20.51 25.60 8.57
N VAL A 256 -21.65 24.98 8.86
CA VAL A 256 -22.07 23.71 8.22
C VAL A 256 -22.17 23.89 6.70
N LEU A 257 -22.78 24.99 6.25
CA LEU A 257 -22.90 25.30 4.82
C LEU A 257 -21.51 25.44 4.16
N MET A 258 -20.60 26.18 4.81
CA MET A 258 -19.23 26.36 4.30
C MET A 258 -18.47 25.02 4.21
N VAL A 259 -18.56 24.18 5.25
CA VAL A 259 -17.90 22.86 5.26
C VAL A 259 -18.53 21.92 4.23
N LEU A 260 -19.85 21.97 4.02
CA LEU A 260 -20.52 21.19 3.00
C LEU A 260 -20.02 21.53 1.60
N ILE A 261 -19.91 22.82 1.28
CA ILE A 261 -19.35 23.30 0.01
C ILE A 261 -17.88 22.85 -0.14
N ALA A 262 -17.09 22.99 0.92
CA ALA A 262 -15.69 22.56 0.92
C ALA A 262 -15.54 21.06 0.69
N LEU A 263 -16.35 20.22 1.34
CA LEU A 263 -16.37 18.78 1.13
C LEU A 263 -16.81 18.39 -0.28
N PHE A 264 -17.80 19.09 -0.84
CA PHE A 264 -18.21 18.88 -2.22
C PHE A 264 -17.04 19.10 -3.19
N PHE A 265 -16.31 20.23 -3.04
CA PHE A 265 -15.13 20.48 -3.87
C PHE A 265 -13.99 19.50 -3.60
N ALA A 266 -13.79 19.08 -2.35
CA ALA A 266 -12.78 18.09 -2.01
C ALA A 266 -13.05 16.76 -2.74
N TRP A 267 -14.27 16.23 -2.68
CA TRP A 267 -14.66 15.03 -3.40
C TRP A 267 -14.58 15.19 -4.92
N PHE A 268 -14.99 16.36 -5.44
CA PHE A 268 -14.85 16.68 -6.86
C PHE A 268 -13.38 16.63 -7.32
N PHE A 269 -12.45 17.20 -6.56
CA PHE A 269 -11.02 17.14 -6.89
C PHE A 269 -10.43 15.74 -6.74
N ILE A 270 -10.83 15.00 -5.70
CA ILE A 270 -10.40 13.60 -5.54
C ILE A 270 -10.79 12.80 -6.78
N GLU A 271 -12.04 12.90 -7.23
CA GLU A 271 -12.52 12.18 -8.42
C GLU A 271 -11.79 12.63 -9.69
N MET A 272 -11.60 13.93 -9.87
CA MET A 272 -10.91 14.48 -11.04
C MET A 272 -9.45 14.01 -11.14
N PHE A 273 -8.74 13.90 -10.02
CA PHE A 273 -7.33 13.53 -9.98
C PHE A 273 -7.07 12.05 -9.68
N SER A 274 -8.09 11.26 -9.35
CA SER A 274 -7.96 9.83 -8.98
C SER A 274 -7.25 9.01 -10.05
N GLY A 275 -7.61 9.20 -11.32
CA GLY A 275 -6.99 8.48 -12.44
C GLY A 275 -5.49 8.82 -12.62
N TYR A 276 -5.11 10.08 -12.39
CA TYR A 276 -3.70 10.49 -12.41
C TYR A 276 -2.93 9.93 -11.22
N ALA A 277 -3.52 10.01 -10.03
CA ALA A 277 -2.93 9.49 -8.80
C ALA A 277 -2.71 7.96 -8.89
N ASN A 278 -3.68 7.23 -9.42
CA ASN A 278 -3.57 5.78 -9.59
C ASN A 278 -2.44 5.39 -10.55
N ARG A 279 -2.25 6.15 -11.65
CA ARG A 279 -1.11 5.94 -12.56
C ARG A 279 0.23 6.25 -11.92
N LEU A 280 0.31 7.35 -11.16
CA LEU A 280 1.56 7.78 -10.51
C LEU A 280 1.98 6.82 -9.38
N LEU A 281 0.99 6.32 -8.64
CA LEU A 281 1.22 5.42 -7.50
C LEU A 281 1.20 3.93 -7.90
N GLU A 282 1.01 3.65 -9.19
CA GLU A 282 0.85 2.27 -9.71
C GLU A 282 -0.15 1.47 -8.86
N SER A 283 -1.22 2.14 -8.44
CA SER A 283 -2.16 1.59 -7.47
C SER A 283 -3.60 1.87 -7.86
N ASN A 284 -4.50 0.94 -7.58
CA ASN A 284 -5.93 1.18 -7.63
C ASN A 284 -6.41 1.61 -6.24
N VAL A 285 -6.54 2.92 -6.04
CA VAL A 285 -7.13 3.46 -4.81
C VAL A 285 -8.64 3.27 -4.89
N MET A 286 -9.17 2.40 -4.04
CA MET A 286 -10.61 2.18 -3.91
C MET A 286 -11.14 2.96 -2.71
N TYR A 287 -12.34 3.52 -2.88
CA TYR A 287 -13.05 4.16 -1.77
C TYR A 287 -13.51 3.11 -0.76
N THR A 288 -13.26 3.38 0.49
CA THR A 288 -13.61 2.51 1.60
C THR A 288 -14.69 3.14 2.48
N ALA A 289 -15.30 2.34 3.34
CA ALA A 289 -16.22 2.85 4.35
C ALA A 289 -15.56 3.88 5.29
N PHE A 290 -14.24 3.78 5.48
CA PHE A 290 -13.46 4.70 6.29
C PHE A 290 -13.46 6.12 5.69
N ASP A 291 -13.39 6.29 4.37
CA ASP A 291 -13.38 7.60 3.71
C ASP A 291 -14.69 8.35 3.94
N TRP A 292 -15.82 7.63 3.91
CA TRP A 292 -17.14 8.17 4.24
C TRP A 292 -17.26 8.53 5.73
N GLN A 293 -16.74 7.68 6.63
CA GLN A 293 -16.71 7.96 8.06
C GLN A 293 -15.86 9.18 8.38
N LEU A 294 -14.69 9.31 7.76
CA LEU A 294 -13.81 10.47 7.91
C LEU A 294 -14.49 11.76 7.40
N SER A 295 -15.12 11.71 6.23
CA SER A 295 -15.86 12.83 5.66
C SER A 295 -17.01 13.27 6.58
N LEU A 296 -17.75 12.32 7.14
CA LEU A 296 -18.82 12.58 8.11
C LEU A 296 -18.27 13.18 9.42
N ALA A 297 -17.16 12.65 9.90
CA ALA A 297 -16.50 13.20 11.09
C ALA A 297 -16.05 14.66 10.88
N ILE A 298 -15.44 14.97 9.75
CA ILE A 298 -15.06 16.34 9.38
C ILE A 298 -16.32 17.23 9.29
N PHE A 299 -17.37 16.76 8.64
CA PHE A 299 -18.64 17.50 8.49
C PHE A 299 -19.30 17.86 9.82
N ILE A 300 -19.17 17.02 10.85
CA ILE A 300 -19.75 17.27 12.17
C ILE A 300 -18.79 18.05 13.08
N LEU A 301 -17.52 17.60 13.17
CA LEU A 301 -16.58 18.13 14.13
C LEU A 301 -16.04 19.50 13.76
N LEU A 302 -15.78 19.76 12.47
CA LEU A 302 -15.18 21.03 12.04
C LEU A 302 -16.11 22.22 12.26
N PRO A 303 -17.40 22.19 11.87
CA PRO A 303 -18.33 23.28 12.18
C PRO A 303 -18.51 23.49 13.70
N LEU A 304 -18.51 22.39 14.46
CA LEU A 304 -18.67 22.47 15.92
C LEU A 304 -17.46 23.18 16.55
N LEU A 305 -16.25 22.77 16.23
CA LEU A 305 -15.02 23.37 16.76
C LEU A 305 -14.89 24.85 16.38
N THR A 306 -15.20 25.19 15.13
CA THR A 306 -15.10 26.57 14.63
C THR A 306 -16.20 27.47 15.18
N THR A 307 -17.35 26.93 15.57
CA THR A 307 -18.47 27.70 16.14
C THR A 307 -18.30 27.94 17.64
N ILE A 308 -17.73 27.01 18.39
CA ILE A 308 -17.63 27.10 19.86
C ILE A 308 -16.89 28.36 20.30
N TYR A 309 -15.73 28.66 19.74
CA TYR A 309 -14.92 29.78 20.16
C TYR A 309 -15.63 31.14 19.95
N PRO A 310 -16.16 31.48 18.75
CA PRO A 310 -16.93 32.70 18.53
C PRO A 310 -18.17 32.77 19.41
N TYR A 311 -18.90 31.66 19.54
CA TYR A 311 -20.09 31.59 20.37
C TYR A 311 -19.78 31.93 21.82
N LEU A 312 -18.80 31.28 22.45
CA LEU A 312 -18.40 31.56 23.81
C LEU A 312 -17.99 33.05 23.99
N LYS A 313 -17.19 33.54 23.05
CA LYS A 313 -16.75 34.94 23.08
C LYS A 313 -17.91 35.92 23.03
N TYR A 314 -18.82 35.81 22.05
CA TYR A 314 -19.88 36.77 21.86
C TYR A 314 -21.10 36.58 22.79
N ASN A 315 -21.31 35.35 23.28
CA ASN A 315 -22.37 35.06 24.23
C ASN A 315 -22.09 35.71 25.59
N TYR A 316 -20.86 35.72 26.03
CA TYR A 316 -20.46 36.29 27.35
C TYR A 316 -20.07 37.78 27.30
N LEU A 317 -19.80 38.34 26.14
CA LEU A 317 -19.51 39.77 26.03
C LEU A 317 -20.77 40.65 26.27
N PRO A 318 -20.64 41.71 27.12
CA PRO A 318 -21.71 42.67 27.27
C PRO A 318 -22.06 43.38 25.94
N PRO A 319 -23.31 43.63 25.65
CA PRO A 319 -23.74 44.30 24.39
C PRO A 319 -23.03 45.60 24.12
N VAL A 320 -22.87 46.43 25.16
CA VAL A 320 -22.18 47.73 25.10
C VAL A 320 -20.74 47.58 24.59
N VAL A 321 -20.03 46.60 25.06
CA VAL A 321 -18.64 46.31 24.62
C VAL A 321 -18.61 45.85 23.16
N SER A 322 -19.61 45.07 22.73
CA SER A 322 -19.70 44.57 21.34
C SER A 322 -19.98 45.71 20.36
N ILE A 323 -20.72 46.77 20.79
CA ILE A 323 -21.07 47.91 19.97
C ILE A 323 -19.97 48.99 19.97
N SER A 324 -19.35 49.25 21.14
CA SER A 324 -18.37 50.33 21.32
C SER A 324 -16.96 49.95 20.86
N THR A 325 -16.59 48.67 20.97
CA THR A 325 -15.25 48.20 20.54
C THR A 325 -15.25 47.91 19.03
N ILE A 326 -14.71 48.86 18.26
CA ILE A 326 -14.35 48.62 16.86
C ILE A 326 -13.24 47.57 16.87
N GLY A 327 -13.61 46.28 16.84
CA GLY A 327 -12.76 45.17 16.36
C GLY A 327 -11.42 44.88 17.08
N THR A 328 -10.97 45.66 18.05
CA THR A 328 -9.60 45.61 18.58
C THR A 328 -9.48 45.35 20.08
N SER A 329 -10.16 44.31 20.57
CA SER A 329 -9.73 43.85 21.89
C SER A 329 -8.31 43.28 21.75
N ARG A 330 -7.37 43.82 22.50
CA ARG A 330 -5.94 43.37 22.53
C ARG A 330 -5.78 41.86 22.66
N GLN A 331 -6.74 41.20 23.28
CA GLN A 331 -6.79 39.74 23.46
C GLN A 331 -7.17 38.99 22.14
N SER A 332 -8.06 39.56 21.34
CA SER A 332 -8.45 39.00 20.04
C SER A 332 -7.30 39.03 19.02
N VAL A 333 -6.53 40.13 19.05
CA VAL A 333 -5.33 40.27 18.22
C VAL A 333 -4.27 39.24 18.61
N LYS A 334 -4.02 39.05 19.91
CA LYS A 334 -3.04 38.08 20.39
C LYS A 334 -3.38 36.63 19.97
N THR A 335 -4.63 36.20 20.12
CA THR A 335 -5.06 34.83 19.74
C THR A 335 -4.92 34.62 18.24
N ARG A 336 -5.31 35.60 17.43
CA ARG A 336 -5.14 35.54 15.98
C ARG A 336 -3.66 35.49 15.56
N THR A 337 -2.82 36.33 16.19
CA THR A 337 -1.38 36.34 15.93
C THR A 337 -0.75 35.00 16.28
N LEU A 338 -1.15 34.39 17.40
CA LEU A 338 -0.70 33.06 17.78
C LEU A 338 -1.08 31.99 16.73
N PHE A 339 -2.33 31.98 16.26
CA PHE A 339 -2.76 31.04 15.23
C PHE A 339 -2.01 31.23 13.92
N LEU A 340 -1.80 32.49 13.50
CA LEU A 340 -1.00 32.80 12.31
C LEU A 340 0.45 32.35 12.49
N PHE A 341 1.05 32.58 13.65
CA PHE A 341 2.42 32.15 13.93
C PHE A 341 2.56 30.62 13.83
N VAL A 342 1.65 29.89 14.46
CA VAL A 342 1.65 28.40 14.39
C VAL A 342 1.44 27.94 12.96
N GLN A 343 0.48 28.53 12.25
CA GLN A 343 0.23 28.17 10.83
C GLN A 343 1.45 28.42 9.95
N TYR A 344 2.08 29.59 10.05
CA TYR A 344 3.28 29.89 9.26
C TYR A 344 4.45 28.99 9.64
N SER A 345 4.61 28.65 10.91
CA SER A 345 5.63 27.70 11.36
C SER A 345 5.43 26.31 10.75
N ILE A 346 4.20 25.80 10.72
CA ILE A 346 3.87 24.52 10.07
C ILE A 346 4.13 24.59 8.57
N THR A 347 3.68 25.66 7.91
CA THR A 347 3.86 25.83 6.46
C THR A 347 5.34 25.90 6.09
N LEU A 348 6.12 26.66 6.86
CA LEU A 348 7.57 26.79 6.64
C LEU A 348 8.29 25.45 6.84
N LEU A 349 7.91 24.70 7.90
CA LEU A 349 8.43 23.35 8.15
C LEU A 349 8.16 22.43 6.95
N LEU A 350 6.93 22.43 6.42
CA LEU A 350 6.56 21.59 5.27
C LEU A 350 7.30 21.98 4.00
N ILE A 351 7.51 23.29 3.77
CA ILE A 351 8.30 23.78 2.62
C ILE A 351 9.75 23.33 2.74
N ILE A 352 10.39 23.52 3.90
CA ILE A 352 11.78 23.09 4.14
C ILE A 352 11.89 21.57 3.94
N LEU A 353 10.96 20.79 4.49
CA LEU A 353 10.95 19.34 4.34
C LEU A 353 10.82 18.92 2.87
N SER A 354 9.92 19.56 2.12
CA SER A 354 9.74 19.31 0.68
C SER A 354 10.98 19.62 -0.13
N LEU A 355 11.62 20.77 0.14
CA LEU A 355 12.87 21.14 -0.53
C LEU A 355 14.02 20.20 -0.19
N TYR A 356 14.10 19.76 1.09
CA TYR A 356 15.09 18.78 1.50
C TYR A 356 14.94 17.46 0.74
N PHE A 357 13.73 16.91 0.68
CA PHE A 357 13.48 15.66 -0.05
C PHE A 357 13.71 15.80 -1.54
N SER A 358 13.30 16.93 -2.14
CA SER A 358 13.56 17.22 -3.56
C SER A 358 15.06 17.27 -3.87
N ASN A 359 15.82 17.96 -3.03
CA ASN A 359 17.26 18.06 -3.19
C ASN A 359 17.96 16.71 -2.95
N HIS A 360 17.50 15.95 -1.97
CA HIS A 360 18.03 14.61 -1.70
C HIS A 360 17.75 13.64 -2.86
N LEU A 361 16.56 13.68 -3.44
CA LEU A 361 16.22 12.91 -4.64
C LEU A 361 17.12 13.32 -5.83
N HIS A 362 17.26 14.62 -6.05
CA HIS A 362 18.16 15.15 -7.10
C HIS A 362 19.59 14.68 -6.91
N PHE A 363 20.09 14.69 -5.67
CA PHE A 363 21.42 14.18 -5.34
C PHE A 363 21.54 12.68 -5.66
N LEU A 364 20.58 11.85 -5.26
CA LEU A 364 20.58 10.42 -5.54
C LEU A 364 20.58 10.11 -7.04
N LEU A 365 19.77 10.84 -7.82
CA LEU A 365 19.65 10.63 -9.26
C LEU A 365 20.90 11.09 -10.04
N ASN A 366 21.63 12.08 -9.54
CA ASN A 366 22.78 12.66 -10.22
C ASN A 366 24.14 12.25 -9.62
N THR A 367 24.14 11.45 -8.55
CA THR A 367 25.40 10.96 -7.97
C THR A 367 26.01 9.91 -8.90
N PRO A 368 27.27 10.09 -9.31
CA PRO A 368 27.94 9.11 -10.15
C PRO A 368 27.95 7.74 -9.46
N PRO A 369 27.60 6.65 -10.15
CA PRO A 369 27.53 5.31 -9.55
C PRO A 369 28.89 4.70 -9.19
N GLY A 370 29.99 5.48 -9.27
CA GLY A 370 31.34 5.03 -8.95
C GLY A 370 32.06 4.30 -10.09
N PHE A 371 31.39 4.11 -11.22
CA PHE A 371 31.96 3.54 -12.45
C PHE A 371 31.56 4.39 -13.67
N ARG A 372 32.31 4.27 -14.74
CA ARG A 372 32.00 4.96 -16.00
C ARG A 372 30.81 4.25 -16.67
N THR A 373 29.73 4.98 -16.89
CA THR A 373 28.53 4.48 -17.59
C THR A 373 28.60 4.70 -19.11
N GLU A 374 29.51 5.57 -19.57
CA GLU A 374 29.70 5.87 -20.99
C GLU A 374 30.26 4.66 -21.73
N GLY A 375 29.61 4.24 -22.79
CA GLY A 375 30.03 3.10 -23.63
C GLY A 375 29.78 1.71 -23.04
N ILE A 376 29.06 1.59 -21.91
CA ILE A 376 28.61 0.31 -21.38
C ILE A 376 27.22 0.01 -21.92
N LEU A 377 27.11 -1.07 -22.67
CA LEU A 377 25.83 -1.61 -23.08
C LEU A 377 25.49 -2.79 -22.18
N TYR A 378 24.35 -2.74 -21.50
CA TYR A 378 23.77 -3.88 -20.82
C TYR A 378 22.90 -4.63 -21.84
N ALA A 379 23.23 -5.88 -22.09
CA ALA A 379 22.36 -6.80 -22.84
C ALA A 379 21.99 -7.94 -21.92
N ASP A 380 20.70 -8.14 -21.75
CA ASP A 380 20.18 -9.34 -21.13
C ASP A 380 20.27 -10.47 -22.15
N LEU A 381 21.24 -11.34 -21.97
CA LEU A 381 21.52 -12.47 -22.87
C LEU A 381 20.61 -13.68 -22.59
N MET A 382 19.50 -13.50 -21.87
CA MET A 382 18.55 -14.59 -21.72
C MET A 382 17.99 -15.00 -23.09
N PRO A 383 18.12 -16.28 -23.47
CA PRO A 383 17.62 -16.75 -24.76
C PRO A 383 16.11 -16.53 -24.82
N LYS A 384 15.66 -15.86 -25.87
CA LYS A 384 14.23 -15.58 -26.10
C LYS A 384 13.39 -16.85 -26.19
N LEU A 385 14.01 -17.96 -26.60
CA LEU A 385 13.40 -19.29 -26.68
C LEU A 385 14.45 -20.35 -26.32
N PRO A 386 14.22 -21.19 -25.30
CA PRO A 386 15.21 -22.15 -24.81
C PRO A 386 15.65 -23.21 -25.82
N ASN A 387 14.85 -23.47 -26.84
CA ASN A 387 15.13 -24.54 -27.82
C ASN A 387 15.98 -24.13 -29.02
N GLN A 388 16.24 -22.82 -29.22
CA GLN A 388 17.08 -22.40 -30.36
C GLN A 388 18.59 -22.55 -30.13
N TRP A 389 19.03 -22.74 -28.89
CA TRP A 389 20.45 -22.91 -28.59
C TRP A 389 21.04 -24.23 -29.06
N TRP A 390 20.21 -25.25 -29.26
CA TRP A 390 20.66 -26.59 -29.65
C TRP A 390 20.59 -26.80 -31.17
N GLU A 391 19.80 -26.00 -31.89
CA GLU A 391 19.68 -26.07 -33.34
C GLU A 391 20.81 -25.34 -34.07
N ASP A 392 21.37 -24.27 -33.46
CA ASP A 392 22.48 -23.49 -34.04
C ASP A 392 23.86 -24.07 -33.73
N SER A 393 23.95 -25.15 -32.96
CA SER A 393 25.20 -25.81 -32.59
C SER A 393 25.45 -27.17 -33.32
N GLN A 394 24.60 -27.53 -34.27
CA GLN A 394 24.80 -28.65 -35.21
C GLN A 394 25.12 -28.12 -36.62
#